data_640d216780aa517d43b213a7c16baf26
#
_entry.id   640d216780aa517d43b213a7c16baf26
#
_cell.length_a   1.000
_cell.length_b   1.000
_cell.length_c   1.000
_cell.angle_alpha   90.00
_cell.angle_beta   90.00
_cell.angle_gamma   90.00
#
_symmetry.space_group_name_H-M   'P 1'
#
loop_
_entity.id
_entity.type
_entity.pdbx_description
1 polymer ?
#
loop_
_entity_poly.entity_id
_entity_poly.type
_entity_poly.pdbx_seq_one_letter_code
_entity_poly.pdbx_strand_id
1 'polypeptide(L)'
;MPDNYATTVLYKADIERELYNRANGVDAEDYILVDSLCAELSRCLGVDCRSFQDLRYKTIKNDACIPIISKYIPQFANIGFALELITQQFWRKGNKECSNFLERWTLELKANGRLSKAENALDNAFVKIQDKSKQDFLIGLICEKDAFPFTMEMLGRWKSEAALPVIIERLEVDTIKTSAITALGKYKDISLLPYIEPFVNSTKAGEREAATRAVKQTNNLRIQ
;
A
#
# COMPACT_ATOMS: atom_id res chain seq x y z
N MET A 1 -7.65 -26.64 2.77
CA MET A 1 -6.41 -25.99 2.30
C MET A 1 -6.29 -26.17 0.77
N PRO A 2 -6.95 -25.34 -0.04
CA PRO A 2 -6.85 -25.43 -1.51
C PRO A 2 -5.75 -24.55 -2.12
N ASP A 3 -5.09 -23.68 -1.34
CA ASP A 3 -4.26 -22.60 -1.90
C ASP A 3 -2.84 -22.97 -2.33
N ASN A 4 -2.36 -24.18 -1.99
CA ASN A 4 -0.97 -24.53 -2.24
C ASN A 4 -0.66 -24.89 -3.72
N TYR A 5 -1.63 -25.42 -4.47
CA TYR A 5 -1.36 -25.89 -5.85
C TYR A 5 -1.23 -24.74 -6.83
N ALA A 6 -2.17 -23.79 -6.80
CA ALA A 6 -2.13 -22.64 -7.70
C ALA A 6 -0.89 -21.76 -7.45
N THR A 7 -0.55 -21.51 -6.18
CA THR A 7 0.67 -20.77 -5.81
C THR A 7 1.93 -21.50 -6.28
N THR A 8 1.98 -22.82 -6.17
CA THR A 8 3.11 -23.63 -6.63
C THR A 8 3.28 -23.58 -8.14
N VAL A 9 2.18 -23.60 -8.91
CA VAL A 9 2.21 -23.51 -10.38
C VAL A 9 2.68 -22.14 -10.83
N LEU A 10 2.17 -21.06 -10.22
CA LEU A 10 2.59 -19.68 -10.52
C LEU A 10 4.07 -19.47 -10.19
N TYR A 11 4.50 -19.94 -9.02
CA TYR A 11 5.91 -19.87 -8.61
C TYR A 11 6.83 -20.55 -9.62
N LYS A 12 6.47 -21.74 -10.10
CA LYS A 12 7.26 -22.46 -11.10
C LYS A 12 7.35 -21.70 -12.43
N ALA A 13 6.24 -21.19 -12.93
CA ALA A 13 6.20 -20.40 -14.16
C ALA A 13 7.04 -19.11 -14.05
N ASP A 14 7.00 -18.45 -12.88
CA ASP A 14 7.78 -17.24 -12.63
C ASP A 14 9.28 -17.54 -12.48
N ILE A 15 9.68 -18.68 -11.93
CA ILE A 15 11.08 -19.14 -11.94
C ILE A 15 11.57 -19.38 -13.38
N GLU A 16 10.77 -20.04 -14.21
CA GLU A 16 11.12 -20.28 -15.62
C GLU A 16 11.28 -18.94 -16.37
N ARG A 17 10.41 -17.96 -16.11
CA ARG A 17 10.53 -16.60 -16.66
C ARG A 17 11.77 -15.89 -16.16
N GLU A 18 12.08 -15.98 -14.87
CA GLU A 18 13.31 -15.41 -14.32
C GLU A 18 14.56 -15.97 -14.99
N LEU A 19 14.62 -17.30 -15.15
CA LEU A 19 15.74 -17.97 -15.83
C LEU A 19 15.85 -17.53 -17.29
N TYR A 20 14.72 -17.42 -18.00
CA TYR A 20 14.68 -16.88 -19.37
C TYR A 20 15.19 -15.45 -19.43
N ASN A 21 14.73 -14.55 -18.56
CA ASN A 21 15.16 -13.15 -18.53
C ASN A 21 16.65 -13.03 -18.26
N ARG A 22 17.19 -13.78 -17.29
CA ARG A 22 18.62 -13.83 -16.97
C ARG A 22 19.46 -14.28 -18.18
N ALA A 23 19.00 -15.33 -18.86
CA ALA A 23 19.69 -15.86 -20.03
C ALA A 23 19.72 -14.90 -21.23
N ASN A 24 18.73 -14.01 -21.33
CA ASN A 24 18.59 -13.04 -22.42
C ASN A 24 19.00 -11.60 -22.02
N GLY A 25 19.55 -11.40 -20.82
CA GLY A 25 20.00 -10.11 -20.33
C GLY A 25 18.88 -9.10 -20.00
N VAL A 26 17.63 -9.56 -19.90
CA VAL A 26 16.50 -8.73 -19.51
C VAL A 26 16.60 -8.42 -18.02
N ASP A 27 16.50 -7.15 -17.62
CA ASP A 27 16.68 -6.67 -16.26
C ASP A 27 17.98 -7.18 -15.58
N ALA A 28 19.07 -7.33 -16.34
CA ALA A 28 20.30 -7.97 -15.86
C ALA A 28 20.89 -7.28 -14.62
N GLU A 29 20.90 -5.95 -14.57
CA GLU A 29 21.38 -5.18 -13.43
C GLU A 29 20.54 -5.41 -12.18
N ASP A 30 19.22 -5.47 -12.33
CA ASP A 30 18.30 -5.73 -11.22
C ASP A 30 18.48 -7.14 -10.67
N TYR A 31 18.72 -8.15 -11.52
CA TYR A 31 19.03 -9.51 -11.04
C TYR A 31 20.35 -9.60 -10.29
N ILE A 32 21.37 -8.82 -10.67
CA ILE A 32 22.64 -8.71 -9.90
C ILE A 32 22.35 -8.14 -8.50
N LEU A 33 21.48 -7.13 -8.40
CA LEU A 33 21.05 -6.59 -7.12
C LEU A 33 20.27 -7.60 -6.28
N VAL A 34 19.39 -8.39 -6.92
CA VAL A 34 18.67 -9.49 -6.25
C VAL A 34 19.63 -10.51 -5.67
N ASP A 35 20.63 -10.95 -6.46
CA ASP A 35 21.62 -11.93 -6.00
C ASP A 35 22.41 -11.38 -4.80
N SER A 36 22.80 -10.10 -4.86
CA SER A 36 23.50 -9.41 -3.77
C SER A 36 22.61 -9.32 -2.50
N LEU A 37 21.33 -8.98 -2.66
CA LEU A 37 20.35 -8.92 -1.57
C LEU A 37 20.15 -10.31 -0.94
N CYS A 38 19.96 -11.35 -1.75
CA CYS A 38 19.81 -12.72 -1.27
C CYS A 38 21.04 -13.19 -0.50
N ALA A 39 22.24 -12.91 -1.01
CA ALA A 39 23.49 -13.23 -0.34
C ALA A 39 23.63 -12.49 1.00
N GLU A 40 23.27 -11.20 1.07
CA GLU A 40 23.29 -10.42 2.32
C GLU A 40 22.28 -10.95 3.35
N LEU A 41 21.06 -11.27 2.93
CA LEU A 41 20.03 -11.86 3.79
C LEU A 41 20.47 -13.23 4.33
N SER A 42 21.04 -14.06 3.48
CA SER A 42 21.57 -15.38 3.87
C SER A 42 22.70 -15.24 4.89
N ARG A 43 23.68 -14.39 4.61
CA ARG A 43 24.85 -14.17 5.47
C ARG A 43 24.48 -13.55 6.84
N CYS A 44 23.55 -12.56 6.85
CA CYS A 44 23.24 -11.80 8.07
C CYS A 44 22.15 -12.46 8.92
N LEU A 45 21.20 -13.18 8.30
CA LEU A 45 20.00 -13.67 8.94
C LEU A 45 19.76 -15.17 8.76
N GLY A 46 20.61 -15.88 8.01
CA GLY A 46 20.42 -17.30 7.70
C GLY A 46 19.19 -17.59 6.83
N VAL A 47 18.71 -16.59 6.07
CA VAL A 47 17.54 -16.74 5.20
C VAL A 47 17.92 -17.52 3.95
N ASP A 48 17.27 -18.65 3.67
CA ASP A 48 17.42 -19.36 2.40
C ASP A 48 16.65 -18.62 1.30
N CYS A 49 17.37 -17.75 0.61
CA CYS A 49 16.89 -16.96 -0.52
C CYS A 49 17.85 -17.13 -1.68
N ARG A 50 17.36 -17.58 -2.84
CA ARG A 50 18.18 -17.91 -4.02
C ARG A 50 17.74 -17.19 -5.28
N SER A 51 16.57 -16.55 -5.26
CA SER A 51 15.98 -15.91 -6.43
C SER A 51 15.07 -14.77 -6.05
N PHE A 52 14.71 -13.93 -7.03
CA PHE A 52 13.68 -12.90 -6.84
C PHE A 52 12.33 -13.52 -6.44
N GLN A 53 12.02 -14.69 -6.96
CA GLN A 53 10.76 -15.35 -6.66
C GLN A 53 10.68 -15.84 -5.20
N ASP A 54 11.81 -16.19 -4.59
CA ASP A 54 11.83 -16.44 -3.15
C ASP A 54 11.43 -15.20 -2.34
N LEU A 55 11.95 -14.03 -2.72
CA LEU A 55 11.59 -12.75 -2.07
C LEU A 55 10.15 -12.33 -2.35
N ARG A 56 9.63 -12.66 -3.53
CA ARG A 56 8.27 -12.33 -3.97
C ARG A 56 7.20 -13.20 -3.30
N TYR A 57 7.47 -14.48 -3.09
CA TYR A 57 6.47 -15.45 -2.60
C TYR A 57 6.63 -15.84 -1.13
N LYS A 58 7.76 -15.55 -0.51
CA LYS A 58 8.04 -15.92 0.87
C LYS A 58 8.25 -14.67 1.72
N THR A 59 7.37 -14.45 2.70
CA THR A 59 7.59 -13.39 3.70
C THR A 59 8.69 -13.81 4.68
N ILE A 60 9.74 -13.00 4.78
CA ILE A 60 10.80 -13.19 5.75
C ILE A 60 10.27 -12.74 7.12
N LYS A 61 10.11 -13.65 8.06
CA LYS A 61 9.49 -13.36 9.37
C LYS A 61 10.37 -12.52 10.31
N ASN A 62 11.67 -12.44 10.06
CA ASN A 62 12.60 -11.67 10.87
C ASN A 62 12.62 -10.21 10.42
N ASP A 63 12.22 -9.29 11.31
CA ASP A 63 12.14 -7.86 11.03
C ASP A 63 13.51 -7.23 10.73
N ALA A 64 14.61 -7.83 11.17
CA ALA A 64 15.96 -7.40 10.80
C ALA A 64 16.25 -7.47 9.29
N CYS A 65 15.39 -8.10 8.49
CA CYS A 65 15.48 -8.05 7.03
C CYS A 65 15.13 -6.66 6.47
N ILE A 66 14.34 -5.83 7.19
CA ILE A 66 13.83 -4.56 6.67
C ILE A 66 14.95 -3.57 6.35
N PRO A 67 15.93 -3.28 7.24
CA PRO A 67 17.03 -2.39 6.89
C PRO A 67 17.87 -2.93 5.73
N ILE A 68 18.04 -4.26 5.63
CA ILE A 68 18.76 -4.86 4.51
C ILE A 68 18.00 -4.62 3.20
N ILE A 69 16.72 -4.99 3.13
CA ILE A 69 15.89 -4.85 1.92
C ILE A 69 15.76 -3.35 1.54
N SER A 70 15.56 -2.47 2.52
CA SER A 70 15.44 -1.01 2.32
C SER A 70 16.65 -0.40 1.61
N LYS A 71 17.84 -0.96 1.81
CA LYS A 71 19.08 -0.52 1.15
C LYS A 71 19.07 -0.78 -0.35
N TYR A 72 18.42 -1.87 -0.79
CA TYR A 72 18.39 -2.29 -2.20
C TYR A 72 17.23 -1.68 -2.99
N ILE A 73 16.06 -1.46 -2.37
CA ILE A 73 14.85 -0.97 -3.05
C ILE A 73 15.09 0.26 -3.94
N PRO A 74 15.79 1.33 -3.49
CA PRO A 74 16.00 2.51 -4.33
C PRO A 74 16.93 2.28 -5.51
N GLN A 75 17.72 1.20 -5.51
CA GLN A 75 18.73 0.91 -6.52
C GLN A 75 18.15 0.20 -7.74
N PHE A 76 16.97 -0.43 -7.64
CA PHE A 76 16.35 -1.11 -8.77
C PHE A 76 16.01 -0.13 -9.90
N ALA A 77 16.50 -0.41 -11.09
CA ALA A 77 16.17 0.33 -12.31
C ALA A 77 14.70 0.07 -12.69
N ASN A 78 14.27 -1.18 -12.66
CA ASN A 78 12.89 -1.57 -12.83
C ASN A 78 12.13 -1.45 -11.49
N ILE A 79 11.30 -0.42 -11.37
CA ILE A 79 10.50 -0.17 -10.17
C ILE A 79 9.63 -1.38 -9.77
N GLY A 80 9.29 -2.26 -10.71
CA GLY A 80 8.50 -3.46 -10.44
C GLY A 80 9.14 -4.36 -9.37
N PHE A 81 10.46 -4.52 -9.38
CA PHE A 81 11.19 -5.29 -8.35
C PHE A 81 11.00 -4.67 -6.97
N ALA A 82 11.16 -3.35 -6.86
CA ALA A 82 10.95 -2.61 -5.62
C ALA A 82 9.52 -2.76 -5.09
N LEU A 83 8.51 -2.64 -5.96
CA LEU A 83 7.10 -2.73 -5.58
C LEU A 83 6.71 -4.14 -5.09
N GLU A 84 7.23 -5.18 -5.73
CA GLU A 84 7.02 -6.56 -5.27
C GLU A 84 7.64 -6.80 -3.88
N LEU A 85 8.85 -6.30 -3.63
CA LEU A 85 9.48 -6.39 -2.31
C LEU A 85 8.67 -5.65 -1.24
N ILE A 86 8.17 -4.46 -1.55
CA ILE A 86 7.30 -3.70 -0.63
C ILE A 86 6.03 -4.48 -0.35
N THR A 87 5.37 -4.97 -1.39
CA THR A 87 4.14 -5.73 -1.26
C THR A 87 4.32 -6.99 -0.41
N GLN A 88 5.45 -7.68 -0.53
CA GLN A 88 5.68 -8.94 0.19
C GLN A 88 6.35 -8.76 1.55
N GLN A 89 7.28 -7.81 1.69
CA GLN A 89 8.16 -7.77 2.86
C GLN A 89 7.82 -6.64 3.85
N PHE A 90 7.09 -5.59 3.42
CA PHE A 90 6.84 -4.39 4.24
C PHE A 90 5.47 -4.36 4.93
N TRP A 91 4.69 -5.42 4.84
CA TRP A 91 3.36 -5.47 5.46
C TRP A 91 3.43 -5.88 6.94
N ARG A 92 4.05 -5.04 7.76
CA ARG A 92 4.31 -5.32 9.17
C ARG A 92 3.65 -4.26 10.05
N LYS A 93 2.51 -4.62 10.64
CA LYS A 93 1.73 -3.70 11.47
C LYS A 93 2.58 -3.09 12.60
N GLY A 94 2.60 -1.76 12.66
CA GLY A 94 3.29 -1.00 13.69
C GLY A 94 4.82 -0.95 13.54
N ASN A 95 5.39 -1.55 12.48
CA ASN A 95 6.84 -1.52 12.27
C ASN A 95 7.29 -0.13 11.80
N LYS A 96 8.02 0.58 12.67
CA LYS A 96 8.48 1.95 12.42
C LYS A 96 9.58 2.04 11.37
N GLU A 97 10.41 1.02 11.22
CA GLU A 97 11.44 1.01 10.17
C GLU A 97 10.81 0.95 8.79
N CYS A 98 9.78 0.09 8.64
CA CYS A 98 9.00 0.06 7.40
C CYS A 98 8.37 1.41 7.09
N SER A 99 7.68 2.04 8.05
CA SER A 99 7.00 3.31 7.81
C SER A 99 7.97 4.46 7.54
N ASN A 100 9.10 4.52 8.25
CA ASN A 100 10.15 5.51 8.04
C ASN A 100 10.80 5.37 6.65
N PHE A 101 11.05 4.12 6.23
CA PHE A 101 11.60 3.88 4.90
C PHE A 101 10.60 4.29 3.83
N LEU A 102 9.35 3.87 3.93
CA LEU A 102 8.32 4.17 2.93
C LEU A 102 8.07 5.67 2.80
N GLU A 103 8.06 6.42 3.91
CA GLU A 103 7.95 7.88 3.87
C GLU A 103 9.09 8.50 3.05
N ARG A 104 10.35 8.18 3.37
CA ARG A 104 11.50 8.71 2.65
C ARG A 104 11.46 8.34 1.17
N TRP A 105 11.20 7.08 0.88
CA TRP A 105 11.16 6.61 -0.51
C TRP A 105 10.00 7.21 -1.31
N THR A 106 8.85 7.44 -0.67
CA THR A 106 7.72 8.16 -1.30
C THR A 106 8.12 9.58 -1.68
N LEU A 107 8.80 10.30 -0.79
CA LEU A 107 9.28 11.65 -1.07
C LEU A 107 10.33 11.67 -2.20
N GLU A 108 11.22 10.69 -2.24
CA GLU A 108 12.19 10.51 -3.31
C GLU A 108 11.51 10.22 -4.65
N LEU A 109 10.55 9.30 -4.69
CA LEU A 109 9.77 9.00 -5.89
C LEU A 109 8.99 10.22 -6.39
N LYS A 110 8.47 11.03 -5.47
CA LYS A 110 7.78 12.28 -5.79
C LYS A 110 8.75 13.29 -6.42
N ALA A 111 9.89 13.50 -5.81
CA ALA A 111 10.92 14.42 -6.31
C ALA A 111 11.43 14.04 -7.71
N ASN A 112 11.47 12.72 -8.01
CA ASN A 112 11.92 12.18 -9.29
C ASN A 112 10.78 11.95 -10.32
N GLY A 113 9.54 12.38 -10.02
CA GLY A 113 8.38 12.22 -10.89
C GLY A 113 7.94 10.76 -11.12
N ARG A 114 8.38 9.84 -10.26
CA ARG A 114 8.09 8.38 -10.36
C ARG A 114 6.98 7.90 -9.44
N LEU A 115 6.40 8.76 -8.60
CA LEU A 115 5.42 8.40 -7.59
C LEU A 115 4.19 7.69 -8.18
N SER A 116 3.67 8.17 -9.31
CA SER A 116 2.48 7.60 -9.97
C SER A 116 2.59 6.11 -10.30
N LYS A 117 3.82 5.61 -10.48
CA LYS A 117 4.06 4.18 -10.72
C LYS A 117 4.00 3.33 -9.44
N ALA A 118 4.08 3.96 -8.27
CA ALA A 118 4.18 3.29 -6.98
C ALA A 118 2.98 3.50 -6.06
N GLU A 119 2.08 4.44 -6.37
CA GLU A 119 0.97 4.87 -5.51
C GLU A 119 0.19 3.70 -4.92
N ASN A 120 -0.21 2.77 -5.74
CA ASN A 120 -1.05 1.65 -5.32
C ASN A 120 -0.33 0.72 -4.32
N ALA A 121 0.94 0.43 -4.55
CA ALA A 121 1.74 -0.43 -3.65
C ALA A 121 2.03 0.29 -2.33
N LEU A 122 2.34 1.59 -2.39
CA LEU A 122 2.58 2.43 -1.22
C LEU A 122 1.31 2.60 -0.38
N ASP A 123 0.17 2.90 -1.02
CA ASP A 123 -1.12 3.03 -0.33
C ASP A 123 -1.47 1.75 0.42
N ASN A 124 -1.37 0.60 -0.22
CA ASN A 124 -1.55 -0.70 0.42
C ASN A 124 -0.58 -0.94 1.58
N ALA A 125 0.71 -0.59 1.40
CA ALA A 125 1.73 -0.78 2.43
C ALA A 125 1.44 0.08 3.67
N PHE A 126 1.15 1.38 3.51
CA PHE A 126 0.79 2.27 4.62
C PHE A 126 -0.43 1.76 5.39
N VAL A 127 -1.47 1.31 4.67
CA VAL A 127 -2.69 0.76 5.29
C VAL A 127 -2.44 -0.54 6.05
N LYS A 128 -1.45 -1.33 5.67
CA LYS A 128 -1.07 -2.55 6.39
C LYS A 128 -0.20 -2.25 7.61
N ILE A 129 0.73 -1.31 7.48
CA ILE A 129 1.62 -0.92 8.58
C ILE A 129 0.85 -0.17 9.68
N GLN A 130 -0.07 0.72 9.34
CA GLN A 130 -0.92 1.46 10.29
C GLN A 130 -0.13 2.25 11.35
N ASP A 131 0.96 2.89 10.97
CA ASP A 131 1.75 3.72 11.88
C ASP A 131 1.13 5.11 12.05
N LYS A 132 0.44 5.34 13.16
CA LYS A 132 -0.22 6.62 13.46
C LYS A 132 0.75 7.79 13.61
N SER A 133 2.04 7.54 13.90
CA SER A 133 3.02 8.62 14.00
C SER A 133 3.29 9.31 12.66
N LYS A 134 2.84 8.72 11.56
CA LYS A 134 2.94 9.26 10.19
C LYS A 134 1.68 10.00 9.72
N GLN A 135 0.75 10.29 10.64
CA GLN A 135 -0.55 10.87 10.27
C GLN A 135 -0.42 12.12 9.41
N ASP A 136 0.44 13.07 9.78
CA ASP A 136 0.59 14.35 9.05
C ASP A 136 1.15 14.12 7.64
N PHE A 137 2.13 13.22 7.50
CA PHE A 137 2.65 12.81 6.20
C PHE A 137 1.55 12.15 5.34
N LEU A 138 0.74 11.26 5.91
CA LEU A 138 -0.35 10.58 5.22
C LEU A 138 -1.47 11.55 4.81
N ILE A 139 -1.74 12.58 5.61
CA ILE A 139 -2.65 13.68 5.24
C ILE A 139 -2.10 14.42 4.02
N GLY A 140 -0.80 14.73 4.01
CA GLY A 140 -0.14 15.33 2.84
C GLY A 140 -0.33 14.50 1.57
N LEU A 141 -0.23 13.17 1.65
CA LEU A 141 -0.44 12.28 0.50
C LEU A 141 -1.86 12.35 -0.05
N ILE A 142 -2.89 12.33 0.81
CA ILE A 142 -4.29 12.39 0.35
C ILE A 142 -4.69 13.77 -0.17
N CYS A 143 -3.87 14.81 0.03
CA CYS A 143 -4.05 16.11 -0.62
C CYS A 143 -3.71 16.09 -2.11
N GLU A 144 -3.01 15.07 -2.59
CA GLU A 144 -2.69 14.93 -4.01
C GLU A 144 -3.87 14.35 -4.79
N LYS A 145 -4.01 14.78 -6.04
CA LYS A 145 -5.10 14.30 -6.90
C LYS A 145 -4.94 12.80 -7.15
N ASP A 146 -6.06 12.10 -7.08
CA ASP A 146 -6.23 10.72 -7.49
C ASP A 146 -5.36 9.68 -6.76
N ALA A 147 -4.79 10.05 -5.61
CA ALA A 147 -3.84 9.22 -4.90
C ALA A 147 -4.32 8.81 -3.50
N PHE A 148 -3.92 7.61 -3.08
CA PHE A 148 -4.03 7.10 -1.73
C PHE A 148 -5.45 6.93 -1.15
N PRO A 149 -6.40 6.32 -1.91
CA PRO A 149 -7.77 6.10 -1.46
C PRO A 149 -7.88 5.24 -0.20
N PHE A 150 -7.07 4.20 -0.04
CA PHE A 150 -7.09 3.32 1.13
C PHE A 150 -6.49 3.98 2.37
N THR A 151 -5.46 4.82 2.19
CA THR A 151 -4.91 5.68 3.25
C THR A 151 -5.98 6.65 3.76
N MET A 152 -6.75 7.27 2.88
CA MET A 152 -7.87 8.15 3.26
C MET A 152 -8.91 7.41 4.11
N GLU A 153 -9.31 6.19 3.70
CA GLU A 153 -10.21 5.35 4.49
C GLU A 153 -9.61 4.93 5.84
N MET A 154 -8.29 4.73 5.89
CA MET A 154 -7.58 4.42 7.14
C MET A 154 -7.60 5.62 8.10
N LEU A 155 -7.36 6.82 7.62
CA LEU A 155 -7.46 8.06 8.41
C LEU A 155 -8.88 8.25 8.95
N GLY A 156 -9.89 7.92 8.17
CA GLY A 156 -11.29 7.87 8.62
C GLY A 156 -11.53 6.86 9.76
N ARG A 157 -10.96 5.64 9.65
CA ARG A 157 -11.01 4.65 10.75
C ARG A 157 -10.30 5.14 12.02
N TRP A 158 -9.24 5.92 11.88
CA TRP A 158 -8.53 6.53 13.01
C TRP A 158 -9.29 7.71 13.60
N LYS A 159 -10.34 8.19 12.93
CA LYS A 159 -11.09 9.40 13.28
C LYS A 159 -10.18 10.63 13.38
N SER A 160 -9.28 10.78 12.42
CA SER A 160 -8.30 11.87 12.39
C SER A 160 -9.00 13.21 12.16
N GLU A 161 -9.09 14.04 13.19
CA GLU A 161 -9.67 15.37 13.08
C GLU A 161 -8.92 16.24 12.06
N ALA A 162 -7.59 16.14 12.03
CA ALA A 162 -6.76 16.86 11.08
C ALA A 162 -6.97 16.43 9.62
N ALA A 163 -7.36 15.17 9.36
CA ALA A 163 -7.64 14.68 8.01
C ALA A 163 -9.05 15.05 7.53
N LEU A 164 -9.98 15.35 8.44
CA LEU A 164 -11.39 15.52 8.13
C LEU A 164 -11.65 16.60 7.06
N PRO A 165 -11.08 17.82 7.16
CA PRO A 165 -11.29 18.86 6.14
C PRO A 165 -10.83 18.39 4.75
N VAL A 166 -9.67 17.75 4.68
CA VAL A 166 -9.12 17.24 3.42
C VAL A 166 -10.02 16.16 2.83
N ILE A 167 -10.53 15.23 3.66
CA ILE A 167 -11.44 14.18 3.19
C ILE A 167 -12.74 14.77 2.64
N ILE A 168 -13.27 15.83 3.26
CA ILE A 168 -14.46 16.54 2.76
C ILE A 168 -14.17 17.18 1.38
N GLU A 169 -13.02 17.84 1.22
CA GLU A 169 -12.62 18.42 -0.07
C GLU A 169 -12.52 17.36 -1.19
N ARG A 170 -12.12 16.13 -0.85
CA ARG A 170 -12.02 15.02 -1.81
C ARG A 170 -13.37 14.51 -2.33
N LEU A 171 -14.49 14.93 -1.76
CA LEU A 171 -15.82 14.67 -2.33
C LEU A 171 -16.02 15.34 -3.70
N GLU A 172 -15.24 16.36 -4.03
CA GLU A 172 -15.28 17.03 -5.34
C GLU A 172 -14.43 16.33 -6.41
N VAL A 173 -13.61 15.33 -6.04
CA VAL A 173 -12.71 14.62 -6.96
C VAL A 173 -13.32 13.27 -7.37
N ASP A 174 -13.80 13.20 -8.58
CA ASP A 174 -14.59 12.06 -9.08
C ASP A 174 -13.92 10.68 -8.93
N THR A 175 -12.61 10.61 -9.13
CA THR A 175 -11.83 9.36 -9.10
C THR A 175 -11.70 8.75 -7.70
N ILE A 176 -11.71 9.57 -6.64
CA ILE A 176 -11.56 9.14 -5.24
C ILE A 176 -12.78 9.45 -4.37
N LYS A 177 -13.82 10.04 -4.94
CA LYS A 177 -15.06 10.40 -4.24
C LYS A 177 -15.66 9.25 -3.43
N THR A 178 -15.73 8.06 -4.01
CA THR A 178 -16.23 6.86 -3.32
C THR A 178 -15.45 6.54 -2.06
N SER A 179 -14.12 6.68 -2.08
CA SER A 179 -13.27 6.46 -0.91
C SER A 179 -13.42 7.59 0.11
N ALA A 180 -13.64 8.84 -0.33
CA ALA A 180 -13.94 9.94 0.58
C ALA A 180 -15.26 9.72 1.33
N ILE A 181 -16.33 9.31 0.62
CA ILE A 181 -17.61 8.94 1.23
C ILE A 181 -17.42 7.80 2.23
N THR A 182 -16.66 6.78 1.85
CA THR A 182 -16.36 5.64 2.73
C THR A 182 -15.59 6.08 3.97
N ALA A 183 -14.59 6.94 3.81
CA ALA A 183 -13.78 7.47 4.91
C ALA A 183 -14.64 8.27 5.90
N LEU A 184 -15.52 9.17 5.42
CA LEU A 184 -16.45 9.92 6.28
C LEU A 184 -17.37 8.99 7.09
N GLY A 185 -17.87 7.92 6.47
CA GLY A 185 -18.67 6.91 7.18
C GLY A 185 -17.92 6.19 8.30
N LYS A 186 -16.56 6.10 8.23
CA LYS A 186 -15.74 5.47 9.28
C LYS A 186 -15.61 6.33 10.54
N TYR A 187 -15.81 7.67 10.44
CA TYR A 187 -15.89 8.53 11.62
C TYR A 187 -17.07 8.17 12.51
N LYS A 188 -18.15 7.68 11.91
CA LYS A 188 -19.40 7.38 12.64
C LYS A 188 -19.90 8.59 13.42
N ASP A 189 -19.88 9.75 12.79
CA ASP A 189 -20.30 11.01 13.35
C ASP A 189 -21.52 11.53 12.60
N ILE A 190 -22.61 11.77 13.33
CA ILE A 190 -23.88 12.25 12.77
C ILE A 190 -23.74 13.60 12.11
N SER A 191 -22.85 14.46 12.61
CA SER A 191 -22.60 15.79 12.03
C SER A 191 -22.06 15.73 10.60
N LEU A 192 -21.54 14.57 10.17
CA LEU A 192 -21.02 14.36 8.82
C LEU A 192 -22.07 13.85 7.82
N LEU A 193 -23.28 13.50 8.28
CA LEU A 193 -24.36 13.06 7.39
C LEU A 193 -24.68 14.04 6.26
N PRO A 194 -24.73 15.36 6.47
CA PRO A 194 -24.99 16.33 5.40
C PRO A 194 -23.99 16.24 4.23
N TYR A 195 -22.77 15.78 4.46
CA TYR A 195 -21.76 15.57 3.40
C TYR A 195 -21.93 14.24 2.68
N ILE A 196 -22.62 13.25 3.27
CA ILE A 196 -22.76 11.89 2.74
C ILE A 196 -24.11 11.67 2.05
N GLU A 197 -25.19 12.20 2.64
CA GLU A 197 -26.57 11.99 2.18
C GLU A 197 -26.83 12.39 0.71
N PRO A 198 -26.22 13.45 0.15
CA PRO A 198 -26.41 13.77 -1.27
C PRO A 198 -26.04 12.64 -2.22
N PHE A 199 -25.16 11.74 -1.81
CA PHE A 199 -24.69 10.63 -2.65
C PHE A 199 -25.53 9.36 -2.53
N VAL A 200 -26.50 9.27 -1.62
CA VAL A 200 -27.40 8.11 -1.48
C VAL A 200 -28.22 7.88 -2.76
N ASN A 201 -28.51 8.94 -3.50
CA ASN A 201 -29.22 8.89 -4.76
C ASN A 201 -28.32 9.11 -5.99
N SER A 202 -26.98 8.96 -5.83
CA SER A 202 -26.06 9.12 -6.95
C SER A 202 -26.36 8.14 -8.08
N THR A 203 -26.23 8.58 -9.31
CA THR A 203 -26.31 7.75 -10.51
C THR A 203 -25.16 6.75 -10.62
N LYS A 204 -24.00 7.07 -10.00
CA LYS A 204 -22.83 6.19 -9.92
C LYS A 204 -23.02 5.14 -8.83
N ALA A 205 -23.07 3.87 -9.19
CA ALA A 205 -23.33 2.76 -8.26
C ALA A 205 -22.36 2.74 -7.06
N GLY A 206 -21.06 2.94 -7.27
CA GLY A 206 -20.04 2.95 -6.22
C GLY A 206 -20.27 4.04 -5.17
N GLU A 207 -20.60 5.26 -5.60
CA GLU A 207 -20.93 6.37 -4.70
C GLU A 207 -22.19 6.07 -3.88
N ARG A 208 -23.26 5.61 -4.55
CA ARG A 208 -24.54 5.26 -3.92
C ARG A 208 -24.37 4.17 -2.86
N GLU A 209 -23.62 3.10 -3.16
CA GLU A 209 -23.38 2.02 -2.21
C GLU A 209 -22.52 2.46 -1.03
N ALA A 210 -21.48 3.27 -1.26
CA ALA A 210 -20.64 3.81 -0.22
C ALA A 210 -21.46 4.71 0.73
N ALA A 211 -22.26 5.62 0.17
CA ALA A 211 -23.11 6.52 0.94
C ALA A 211 -24.16 5.77 1.76
N THR A 212 -24.86 4.81 1.15
CA THR A 212 -25.87 3.99 1.85
C THR A 212 -25.24 3.24 3.03
N ARG A 213 -24.05 2.64 2.84
CA ARG A 213 -23.31 1.97 3.92
C ARG A 213 -22.88 2.93 5.02
N ALA A 214 -22.36 4.11 4.64
CA ALA A 214 -21.90 5.14 5.58
C ALA A 214 -23.06 5.66 6.44
N VAL A 215 -24.19 6.02 5.84
CA VAL A 215 -25.40 6.46 6.56
C VAL A 215 -25.90 5.37 7.53
N LYS A 216 -25.97 4.11 7.06
CA LYS A 216 -26.38 2.99 7.92
C LYS A 216 -25.43 2.81 9.11
N GLN A 217 -24.13 2.88 8.90
CA GLN A 217 -23.13 2.75 9.97
C GLN A 217 -23.24 3.87 11.00
N THR A 218 -23.49 5.09 10.56
CA THR A 218 -23.63 6.27 11.41
C THR A 218 -24.94 6.24 12.20
N ASN A 219 -26.05 5.85 11.58
CA ASN A 219 -27.36 5.79 12.24
C ASN A 219 -27.50 4.66 13.27
N ASN A 220 -26.79 3.55 13.10
CA ASN A 220 -26.81 2.45 14.07
C ASN A 220 -26.28 2.85 15.46
N LEU A 221 -25.60 4.00 15.58
CA LEU A 221 -25.17 4.56 16.87
C LEU A 221 -26.29 5.29 17.61
N ARG A 222 -27.40 5.64 16.94
CA ARG A 222 -28.57 6.28 17.59
C ARG A 222 -29.40 5.29 18.43
N ILE A 223 -29.16 3.99 18.26
CA ILE A 223 -30.00 2.92 18.84
C ILE A 223 -29.31 2.26 20.05
N GLN A 224 -28.06 2.62 20.34
CA GLN A 224 -27.31 2.19 21.52
C GLN A 224 -27.22 3.33 22.56
#